data_ba1c9ef97b91aeb77c0b3950e35f7c63
#
_entry.id   ba1c9ef97b91aeb77c0b3950e35f7c63
#
_cell.length_a   1.000
_cell.length_b   1.000
_cell.length_c   1.000
_cell.angle_alpha   90.00
_cell.angle_beta   90.00
_cell.angle_gamma   90.00
#
_symmetry.space_group_name_H-M   'P 1'
#
loop_
_entity.id
_entity.type
_entity.pdbx_description
1 polymer ?
#
loop_
_entity_poly.entity_id
_entity_poly.type
_entity_poly.pdbx_seq_one_letter_code
_entity_poly.pdbx_strand_id
1 'polypeptide(L)'
;MNKQLRFATLSKYPPYRSGHAKQALWNNTALAALTGAEQHQVTYCGTSADPDDDPGPGVQVHHVKEVRGNRRVPDGHLLHAVAAELYRVVIDNDIDVINTYYIDPHATLANRAADALGLLGKRPIVIHSIEGSDVLDSVCEHLGDGSAALLFGDVVRADVLCTVSDYTARQFLAGAEAIGGARLADSLAASIALRYPGLPPAAFAQPSAETLLEFRQRIGLRPDSVLISTLGRLEEEKGLDTIVAMAELALERHLGYEFVIAGTGSLAERLLAQAEALPNLTVTPNLSSRNAQSLRAATSVGVFPTRVIPGFIETFCVAALEYQALGVPVLAGAIGGVPEATPDDRSLVESGTPATDWLDRIEATLANRAERSAIADGFAAKFTSAVSAARLVQLAELAADRPDRGEPLKPPTAEDYLTLWRK
;
A
#
# COMPACT_ATOMS: atom_id res chain seq x y z
N MET A 1 -23.07 -21.22 -14.24
CA MET A 1 -23.08 -20.20 -13.17
C MET A 1 -21.69 -20.24 -12.57
N ASN A 2 -20.87 -19.22 -12.77
CA ASN A 2 -19.55 -19.16 -12.13
C ASN A 2 -19.76 -19.20 -10.62
N LYS A 3 -19.04 -20.08 -9.93
CA LYS A 3 -19.07 -20.17 -8.47
C LYS A 3 -18.61 -18.82 -7.91
N GLN A 4 -19.37 -18.24 -6.99
CA GLN A 4 -18.94 -17.03 -6.29
C GLN A 4 -17.77 -17.38 -5.37
N LEU A 5 -16.59 -16.82 -5.65
CA LEU A 5 -15.38 -17.08 -4.86
C LEU A 5 -15.46 -16.40 -3.49
N ARG A 6 -15.14 -17.16 -2.44
CA ARG A 6 -15.02 -16.68 -1.04
C ARG A 6 -13.57 -16.65 -0.64
N PHE A 7 -13.14 -15.52 -0.09
CA PHE A 7 -11.76 -15.32 0.33
C PHE A 7 -11.67 -15.27 1.86
N ALA A 8 -10.63 -15.90 2.39
CA ALA A 8 -10.11 -15.63 3.73
C ALA A 8 -8.79 -14.88 3.60
N THR A 9 -8.77 -13.62 4.00
CA THR A 9 -7.59 -12.76 3.96
C THR A 9 -6.89 -12.77 5.31
N LEU A 10 -5.62 -13.15 5.33
CA LEU A 10 -4.76 -13.04 6.50
C LEU A 10 -3.91 -11.77 6.40
N SER A 11 -4.10 -10.84 7.32
CA SER A 11 -3.38 -9.57 7.34
C SER A 11 -3.42 -8.90 8.71
N LYS A 12 -2.60 -7.85 8.88
CA LYS A 12 -2.85 -6.87 9.94
C LYS A 12 -4.15 -6.13 9.63
N TYR A 13 -4.77 -5.59 10.70
CA TYR A 13 -6.02 -4.84 10.63
C TYR A 13 -5.91 -3.56 11.47
N PRO A 14 -6.65 -2.49 11.19
CA PRO A 14 -6.76 -1.36 12.11
C PRO A 14 -7.10 -1.81 13.54
N PRO A 15 -6.57 -1.16 14.60
CA PRO A 15 -5.93 0.15 14.60
C PRO A 15 -4.46 0.17 14.18
N TYR A 16 -3.91 -0.93 13.66
CA TYR A 16 -2.56 -0.93 13.12
C TYR A 16 -2.52 -0.12 11.83
N ARG A 17 -1.95 1.08 11.90
CA ARG A 17 -1.90 2.03 10.78
C ARG A 17 -0.72 1.74 9.86
N SER A 18 -0.94 0.91 8.85
CA SER A 18 0.02 0.66 7.77
C SER A 18 -0.70 0.64 6.42
N GLY A 19 0.05 0.87 5.35
CA GLY A 19 -0.48 0.84 3.98
C GLY A 19 -1.15 -0.50 3.67
N HIS A 20 -0.49 -1.62 4.00
CA HIS A 20 -1.01 -2.97 3.73
C HIS A 20 -2.26 -3.34 4.56
N ALA A 21 -2.37 -2.89 5.82
CA ALA A 21 -3.58 -3.14 6.61
C ALA A 21 -4.80 -2.44 6.01
N LYS A 22 -4.64 -1.21 5.54
CA LYS A 22 -5.69 -0.48 4.81
C LYS A 22 -6.00 -1.13 3.46
N GLN A 23 -4.97 -1.56 2.72
CA GLN A 23 -5.17 -2.25 1.44
C GLN A 23 -5.97 -3.54 1.61
N ALA A 24 -5.69 -4.35 2.64
CA ALA A 24 -6.44 -5.56 2.93
C ALA A 24 -7.92 -5.24 3.22
N LEU A 25 -8.19 -4.24 4.06
CA LEU A 25 -9.54 -3.77 4.37
C LEU A 25 -10.30 -3.33 3.11
N TRP A 26 -9.73 -2.43 2.33
CA TRP A 26 -10.35 -1.89 1.13
C TRP A 26 -10.60 -2.95 0.05
N ASN A 27 -9.66 -3.90 -0.11
CA ASN A 27 -9.83 -4.99 -1.05
C ASN A 27 -10.91 -5.99 -0.60
N ASN A 28 -11.01 -6.33 0.68
CA ASN A 28 -12.06 -7.21 1.19
C ASN A 28 -13.45 -6.60 1.00
N THR A 29 -13.59 -5.29 1.25
CA THR A 29 -14.83 -4.55 0.97
C THR A 29 -15.20 -4.61 -0.52
N ALA A 30 -14.20 -4.39 -1.39
CA ALA A 30 -14.40 -4.45 -2.83
C ALA A 30 -14.69 -5.87 -3.33
N LEU A 31 -14.04 -6.91 -2.78
CA LEU A 31 -14.32 -8.31 -3.07
C LEU A 31 -15.76 -8.68 -2.69
N ALA A 32 -16.23 -8.27 -1.52
CA ALA A 32 -17.61 -8.52 -1.10
C ALA A 32 -18.63 -7.91 -2.08
N ALA A 33 -18.37 -6.66 -2.49
CA ALA A 33 -19.21 -5.97 -3.46
C ALA A 33 -19.17 -6.63 -4.86
N LEU A 34 -17.99 -7.08 -5.30
CA LEU A 34 -17.77 -7.66 -6.62
C LEU A 34 -18.34 -9.07 -6.73
N THR A 35 -18.11 -9.92 -5.73
CA THR A 35 -18.49 -11.33 -5.76
C THR A 35 -19.92 -11.57 -5.25
N GLY A 36 -20.47 -10.64 -4.46
CA GLY A 36 -21.72 -10.84 -3.74
C GLY A 36 -21.65 -11.92 -2.65
N ALA A 37 -20.44 -12.40 -2.32
CA ALA A 37 -20.20 -13.38 -1.28
C ALA A 37 -19.59 -12.71 -0.04
N GLU A 38 -19.88 -13.25 1.15
CA GLU A 38 -19.23 -12.82 2.36
C GLU A 38 -17.74 -13.12 2.30
N GLN A 39 -16.92 -12.14 2.67
CA GLN A 39 -15.48 -12.24 2.73
C GLN A 39 -15.02 -12.28 4.20
N HIS A 40 -13.91 -12.95 4.47
CA HIS A 40 -13.42 -13.12 5.82
C HIS A 40 -12.01 -12.56 5.96
N GLN A 41 -11.74 -11.85 7.06
CA GLN A 41 -10.41 -11.38 7.40
C GLN A 41 -9.98 -11.93 8.75
N VAL A 42 -8.89 -12.68 8.77
CA VAL A 42 -8.27 -13.17 10.00
C VAL A 42 -7.13 -12.22 10.40
N THR A 43 -7.14 -11.77 11.63
CA THR A 43 -6.15 -10.85 12.16
C THR A 43 -5.81 -11.14 13.62
N TYR A 44 -4.61 -10.76 14.01
CA TYR A 44 -4.13 -10.78 15.40
C TYR A 44 -3.96 -9.37 15.99
N CYS A 45 -4.37 -8.35 15.25
CA CYS A 45 -4.45 -6.98 15.76
C CYS A 45 -5.69 -6.80 16.63
N GLY A 46 -5.65 -5.82 17.53
CA GLY A 46 -6.81 -5.46 18.36
C GLY A 46 -7.98 -4.92 17.52
N THR A 47 -9.09 -4.66 18.17
CA THR A 47 -10.26 -4.00 17.55
C THR A 47 -10.05 -2.49 17.50
N SER A 48 -10.52 -1.87 16.42
CA SER A 48 -10.60 -0.42 16.29
C SER A 48 -12.00 0.08 16.65
N ALA A 49 -12.07 1.27 17.25
CA ALA A 49 -13.32 2.00 17.47
C ALA A 49 -13.54 3.11 16.43
N ASP A 50 -12.61 3.28 15.46
CA ASP A 50 -12.73 4.26 14.40
C ASP A 50 -13.75 3.76 13.36
N PRO A 51 -14.82 4.50 13.04
CA PRO A 51 -15.78 4.10 12.02
C PRO A 51 -15.16 3.92 10.62
N ASP A 52 -14.07 4.61 10.33
CA ASP A 52 -13.36 4.49 9.06
C ASP A 52 -12.61 3.15 8.92
N ASP A 53 -12.48 2.42 10.00
CA ASP A 53 -11.89 1.08 10.06
C ASP A 53 -12.95 -0.03 9.98
N ASP A 54 -14.23 0.31 9.86
CA ASP A 54 -15.31 -0.66 9.64
C ASP A 54 -15.29 -1.12 8.18
N PRO A 55 -15.16 -2.42 7.89
CA PRO A 55 -15.19 -2.93 6.52
C PRO A 55 -16.58 -2.85 5.88
N GLY A 56 -17.61 -2.52 6.65
CA GLY A 56 -18.97 -2.49 6.18
C GLY A 56 -19.60 -3.89 5.91
N PRO A 57 -20.75 -3.95 5.27
CA PRO A 57 -21.46 -5.18 5.06
C PRO A 57 -20.72 -6.14 4.11
N GLY A 58 -20.84 -7.43 4.38
CA GLY A 58 -20.25 -8.49 3.55
C GLY A 58 -18.79 -8.82 3.87
N VAL A 59 -18.22 -8.24 4.94
CA VAL A 59 -16.89 -8.61 5.45
C VAL A 59 -16.95 -8.95 6.93
N GLN A 60 -16.54 -10.16 7.29
CA GLN A 60 -16.44 -10.61 8.66
C GLN A 60 -14.98 -10.60 9.13
N VAL A 61 -14.69 -9.90 10.23
CA VAL A 61 -13.34 -9.84 10.81
C VAL A 61 -13.22 -10.76 12.01
N HIS A 62 -12.25 -11.67 11.95
CA HIS A 62 -11.94 -12.66 12.99
C HIS A 62 -10.69 -12.20 13.76
N HIS A 63 -10.89 -11.71 14.98
CA HIS A 63 -9.80 -11.30 15.85
C HIS A 63 -9.32 -12.47 16.70
N VAL A 64 -8.05 -12.84 16.58
CA VAL A 64 -7.42 -13.83 17.44
C VAL A 64 -7.13 -13.17 18.80
N LYS A 65 -7.85 -13.60 19.84
CA LYS A 65 -7.95 -12.88 21.14
C LYS A 65 -6.71 -12.93 22.03
N GLU A 66 -5.73 -13.77 21.72
CA GLU A 66 -4.58 -13.99 22.62
C GLU A 66 -3.42 -13.00 22.41
N VAL A 67 -3.62 -11.94 21.60
CA VAL A 67 -2.58 -10.96 21.32
C VAL A 67 -2.56 -9.86 22.36
N ARG A 68 -1.64 -9.93 23.32
CA ARG A 68 -1.32 -8.81 24.17
C ARG A 68 -0.29 -7.89 23.51
N GLY A 69 -0.75 -6.74 23.04
CA GLY A 69 0.10 -5.64 22.62
C GLY A 69 0.45 -5.60 21.12
N ASN A 70 1.02 -4.48 20.73
CA ASN A 70 1.37 -4.12 19.35
C ASN A 70 2.73 -4.75 18.96
N ARG A 71 2.87 -6.06 19.04
CA ARG A 71 4.12 -6.74 18.71
C ARG A 71 4.27 -6.88 17.20
N ARG A 72 5.43 -6.49 16.68
CA ARG A 72 5.77 -6.67 15.26
C ARG A 72 5.88 -8.15 14.87
N VAL A 73 6.31 -8.99 15.81
CA VAL A 73 6.46 -10.43 15.60
C VAL A 73 5.67 -11.16 16.67
N PRO A 74 4.69 -11.98 16.30
CA PRO A 74 3.95 -12.83 17.22
C PRO A 74 4.87 -13.92 17.85
N ASP A 75 4.61 -14.31 19.08
CA ASP A 75 5.25 -15.47 19.65
C ASP A 75 4.72 -16.80 19.06
N GLY A 76 5.38 -17.92 19.32
CA GLY A 76 5.04 -19.20 18.70
C GLY A 76 3.62 -19.70 19.01
N HIS A 77 3.05 -19.36 20.18
CA HIS A 77 1.68 -19.72 20.54
C HIS A 77 0.69 -18.92 19.71
N LEU A 78 0.95 -17.63 19.53
CA LEU A 78 0.12 -16.77 18.72
C LEU A 78 0.11 -17.22 17.26
N LEU A 79 1.29 -17.56 16.69
CA LEU A 79 1.38 -18.07 15.32
C LEU A 79 0.51 -19.32 15.14
N HIS A 80 0.54 -20.23 16.11
CA HIS A 80 -0.31 -21.41 16.07
C HIS A 80 -1.81 -21.06 16.15
N ALA A 81 -2.20 -20.15 17.05
CA ALA A 81 -3.58 -19.72 17.21
C ALA A 81 -4.13 -19.04 15.95
N VAL A 82 -3.34 -18.22 15.28
CA VAL A 82 -3.73 -17.56 14.02
C VAL A 82 -3.91 -18.57 12.89
N ALA A 83 -2.99 -19.52 12.73
CA ALA A 83 -3.13 -20.57 11.72
C ALA A 83 -4.36 -21.49 11.99
N ALA A 84 -4.62 -21.79 13.27
CA ALA A 84 -5.79 -22.58 13.67
C ALA A 84 -7.10 -21.83 13.40
N GLU A 85 -7.15 -20.51 13.67
CA GLU A 85 -8.32 -19.69 13.35
C GLU A 85 -8.55 -19.61 11.83
N LEU A 86 -7.49 -19.40 11.05
CA LEU A 86 -7.60 -19.41 9.58
C LEU A 86 -8.14 -20.75 9.07
N TYR A 87 -7.61 -21.88 9.58
CA TYR A 87 -8.11 -23.22 9.27
C TYR A 87 -9.61 -23.34 9.57
N ARG A 88 -10.05 -22.90 10.77
CA ARG A 88 -11.45 -22.94 11.19
C ARG A 88 -12.33 -22.09 10.27
N VAL A 89 -11.92 -20.87 9.96
CA VAL A 89 -12.63 -19.96 9.07
C VAL A 89 -12.82 -20.58 7.69
N VAL A 90 -11.79 -21.25 7.14
CA VAL A 90 -11.88 -21.91 5.84
C VAL A 90 -12.89 -23.06 5.85
N ILE A 91 -12.93 -23.87 6.92
CA ILE A 91 -13.88 -24.99 7.03
C ILE A 91 -15.31 -24.49 7.24
N ASP A 92 -15.51 -23.58 8.21
CA ASP A 92 -16.86 -23.15 8.63
C ASP A 92 -17.58 -22.35 7.54
N ASN A 93 -16.83 -21.67 6.65
CA ASN A 93 -17.38 -20.76 5.65
C ASN A 93 -17.16 -21.21 4.20
N ASP A 94 -16.66 -22.44 4.01
CA ASP A 94 -16.38 -23.02 2.69
C ASP A 94 -15.56 -22.08 1.78
N ILE A 95 -14.44 -21.61 2.31
CA ILE A 95 -13.54 -20.67 1.64
C ILE A 95 -12.82 -21.36 0.47
N ASP A 96 -12.74 -20.66 -0.65
CA ASP A 96 -12.07 -21.11 -1.88
C ASP A 96 -10.61 -20.63 -1.95
N VAL A 97 -10.32 -19.44 -1.41
CA VAL A 97 -9.06 -18.75 -1.57
C VAL A 97 -8.54 -18.25 -0.23
N ILE A 98 -7.31 -18.60 0.11
CA ILE A 98 -6.54 -17.96 1.18
C ILE A 98 -5.66 -16.90 0.54
N ASN A 99 -5.84 -15.64 0.93
CA ASN A 99 -5.04 -14.52 0.47
C ASN A 99 -4.25 -13.92 1.64
N THR A 100 -2.98 -13.60 1.45
CA THR A 100 -2.18 -12.92 2.47
C THR A 100 -1.74 -11.55 1.98
N TYR A 101 -1.74 -10.58 2.90
CA TYR A 101 -1.04 -9.31 2.72
C TYR A 101 0.15 -9.29 3.65
N TYR A 102 1.34 -9.06 3.10
CA TYR A 102 2.59 -9.14 3.81
C TYR A 102 3.06 -10.59 4.02
N ILE A 103 4.24 -10.92 3.56
CA ILE A 103 4.69 -12.32 3.51
C ILE A 103 5.04 -12.85 4.91
N ASP A 104 5.89 -12.15 5.65
CA ASP A 104 6.31 -12.61 6.97
C ASP A 104 5.42 -12.02 8.09
N PRO A 105 4.77 -12.83 8.93
CA PRO A 105 4.75 -14.29 8.99
C PRO A 105 3.55 -14.92 8.25
N HIS A 106 2.78 -14.16 7.47
CA HIS A 106 1.46 -14.58 6.99
C HIS A 106 1.55 -15.75 5.98
N ALA A 107 2.61 -15.82 5.16
CA ALA A 107 2.80 -16.92 4.23
C ALA A 107 2.97 -18.26 4.98
N THR A 108 3.83 -18.29 5.99
CA THR A 108 4.01 -19.48 6.86
C THR A 108 2.70 -19.93 7.49
N LEU A 109 1.90 -18.98 7.99
CA LEU A 109 0.62 -19.28 8.65
C LEU A 109 -0.42 -19.81 7.68
N ALA A 110 -0.53 -19.20 6.51
CA ALA A 110 -1.42 -19.64 5.43
C ALA A 110 -1.05 -21.03 4.93
N ASN A 111 0.24 -21.31 4.71
CA ASN A 111 0.73 -22.61 4.30
C ASN A 111 0.43 -23.71 5.34
N ARG A 112 0.62 -23.41 6.63
CA ARG A 112 0.27 -24.35 7.71
C ARG A 112 -1.21 -24.67 7.73
N ALA A 113 -2.08 -23.68 7.56
CA ALA A 113 -3.51 -23.89 7.48
C ALA A 113 -3.87 -24.71 6.23
N ALA A 114 -3.30 -24.39 5.06
CA ALA A 114 -3.52 -25.10 3.81
C ALA A 114 -3.07 -26.57 3.87
N ASP A 115 -1.92 -26.87 4.51
CA ASP A 115 -1.46 -28.25 4.73
C ASP A 115 -2.43 -29.04 5.59
N ALA A 116 -2.90 -28.47 6.69
CA ALA A 116 -3.88 -29.12 7.56
C ALA A 116 -5.22 -29.39 6.83
N LEU A 117 -5.65 -28.43 5.99
CA LEU A 117 -6.85 -28.59 5.13
C LEU A 117 -6.65 -29.69 4.10
N GLY A 118 -5.44 -29.83 3.55
CA GLY A 118 -5.08 -30.91 2.63
C GLY A 118 -5.30 -32.30 3.19
N LEU A 119 -5.10 -32.51 4.51
CA LEU A 119 -5.39 -33.76 5.20
C LEU A 119 -6.88 -34.13 5.16
N LEU A 120 -7.76 -33.15 5.00
CA LEU A 120 -9.20 -33.33 4.84
C LEU A 120 -9.65 -33.36 3.36
N GLY A 121 -8.71 -33.36 2.43
CA GLY A 121 -8.99 -33.28 1.00
C GLY A 121 -9.42 -31.88 0.50
N LYS A 122 -9.35 -30.84 1.35
CA LYS A 122 -9.60 -29.45 0.94
C LYS A 122 -8.29 -28.81 0.50
N ARG A 123 -8.28 -28.19 -0.68
CA ARG A 123 -7.13 -27.46 -1.22
C ARG A 123 -7.56 -26.06 -1.66
N PRO A 124 -7.65 -25.10 -0.74
CA PRO A 124 -7.90 -23.72 -1.12
C PRO A 124 -6.77 -23.20 -2.02
N ILE A 125 -7.08 -22.25 -2.89
CA ILE A 125 -6.07 -21.51 -3.65
C ILE A 125 -5.31 -20.63 -2.67
N VAL A 126 -3.99 -20.61 -2.74
CA VAL A 126 -3.13 -19.78 -1.87
C VAL A 126 -2.50 -18.67 -2.69
N ILE A 127 -2.81 -17.43 -2.35
CA ILE A 127 -2.26 -16.23 -2.97
C ILE A 127 -1.46 -15.46 -1.91
N HIS A 128 -0.18 -15.22 -2.17
CA HIS A 128 0.65 -14.38 -1.30
C HIS A 128 0.90 -13.02 -1.95
N SER A 129 0.70 -11.94 -1.20
CA SER A 129 0.97 -10.58 -1.67
C SER A 129 2.24 -10.03 -1.04
N ILE A 130 3.20 -9.70 -1.90
CA ILE A 130 4.49 -9.10 -1.59
C ILE A 130 4.31 -7.59 -1.61
N GLU A 131 4.36 -6.96 -0.43
CA GLU A 131 4.10 -5.54 -0.26
C GLU A 131 5.38 -4.67 -0.34
N GLY A 132 6.54 -5.30 -0.31
CA GLY A 132 7.85 -4.68 -0.50
C GLY A 132 8.77 -4.85 0.69
N SER A 133 8.66 -4.04 1.74
CA SER A 133 9.56 -4.09 2.89
C SER A 133 9.57 -5.42 3.63
N ASP A 134 8.49 -6.18 3.55
CA ASP A 134 8.35 -7.52 4.13
C ASP A 134 9.32 -8.55 3.53
N VAL A 135 9.78 -8.30 2.32
CA VAL A 135 10.69 -9.20 1.61
C VAL A 135 12.03 -8.54 1.34
N LEU A 136 12.02 -7.29 0.86
CA LEU A 136 13.24 -6.61 0.43
C LEU A 136 14.17 -6.37 1.62
N ASP A 137 13.64 -5.95 2.77
CA ASP A 137 14.43 -5.77 3.99
C ASP A 137 14.93 -7.12 4.50
N SER A 138 14.04 -8.13 4.60
CA SER A 138 14.39 -9.47 5.08
C SER A 138 15.40 -10.17 4.19
N VAL A 139 15.27 -10.03 2.86
CA VAL A 139 16.22 -10.63 1.92
C VAL A 139 17.58 -9.93 1.97
N CYS A 140 17.61 -8.60 1.98
CA CYS A 140 18.86 -7.85 1.97
C CYS A 140 19.64 -7.99 3.28
N GLU A 141 18.95 -8.01 4.42
CA GLU A 141 19.58 -8.06 5.75
C GLU A 141 19.96 -9.48 6.20
N HIS A 142 19.23 -10.51 5.72
CA HIS A 142 19.31 -11.88 6.24
C HIS A 142 19.71 -12.93 5.19
N LEU A 143 20.31 -12.53 4.08
CA LEU A 143 20.80 -13.45 3.05
C LEU A 143 21.75 -14.54 3.59
N GLY A 144 22.52 -14.24 4.65
CA GLY A 144 23.54 -15.12 5.20
C GLY A 144 23.10 -16.01 6.36
N ASP A 145 21.93 -15.80 6.98
CA ASP A 145 21.51 -16.50 8.20
C ASP A 145 20.46 -17.61 7.98
N GLY A 146 20.06 -17.84 6.73
CA GLY A 146 19.05 -18.84 6.38
C GLY A 146 17.60 -18.37 6.46
N SER A 147 17.31 -17.22 7.09
CA SER A 147 15.94 -16.70 7.21
C SER A 147 15.32 -16.41 5.85
N ALA A 148 16.11 -15.86 4.93
CA ALA A 148 15.68 -15.62 3.56
C ALA A 148 15.35 -16.93 2.82
N ALA A 149 16.12 -17.99 3.02
CA ALA A 149 15.84 -19.30 2.42
C ALA A 149 14.53 -19.90 2.93
N LEU A 150 14.22 -19.73 4.22
CA LEU A 150 12.93 -20.13 4.79
C LEU A 150 11.78 -19.34 4.21
N LEU A 151 11.93 -18.02 4.08
CA LEU A 151 10.94 -17.14 3.44
C LEU A 151 10.62 -17.59 2.01
N PHE A 152 11.66 -17.84 1.19
CA PHE A 152 11.47 -18.35 -0.17
C PHE A 152 10.84 -19.74 -0.19
N GLY A 153 11.19 -20.60 0.80
CA GLY A 153 10.55 -21.90 1.00
C GLY A 153 9.05 -21.81 1.25
N ASP A 154 8.60 -20.74 1.91
CA ASP A 154 7.16 -20.48 2.09
C ASP A 154 6.50 -19.93 0.82
N VAL A 155 7.11 -18.96 0.15
CA VAL A 155 6.48 -18.31 -1.00
C VAL A 155 6.38 -19.21 -2.24
N VAL A 156 7.31 -20.15 -2.45
CA VAL A 156 7.22 -21.11 -3.59
C VAL A 156 6.02 -22.06 -3.51
N ARG A 157 5.34 -22.09 -2.38
CA ARG A 157 4.15 -22.92 -2.14
C ARG A 157 2.85 -22.24 -2.55
N ALA A 158 2.89 -20.95 -2.86
CA ALA A 158 1.73 -20.21 -3.33
C ALA A 158 1.30 -20.68 -4.73
N ASP A 159 -0.01 -20.71 -4.96
CA ASP A 159 -0.55 -20.87 -6.32
C ASP A 159 -0.31 -19.60 -7.16
N VAL A 160 -0.28 -18.42 -6.49
CA VAL A 160 0.00 -17.10 -7.10
C VAL A 160 0.80 -16.23 -6.13
N LEU A 161 1.77 -15.50 -6.68
CA LEU A 161 2.45 -14.41 -5.98
C LEU A 161 2.02 -13.07 -6.57
N CYS A 162 1.45 -12.18 -5.77
CA CYS A 162 1.14 -10.82 -6.18
C CYS A 162 2.24 -9.87 -5.74
N THR A 163 2.60 -8.90 -6.59
CA THR A 163 3.50 -7.81 -6.22
C THR A 163 2.82 -6.46 -6.44
N VAL A 164 3.18 -5.47 -5.63
CA VAL A 164 2.59 -4.11 -5.68
C VAL A 164 3.16 -3.26 -6.81
N SER A 165 4.30 -3.67 -7.38
CA SER A 165 4.97 -2.98 -8.49
C SER A 165 5.87 -3.94 -9.25
N ASP A 166 6.19 -3.59 -10.48
CA ASP A 166 7.18 -4.29 -11.29
C ASP A 166 8.59 -4.16 -10.66
N TYR A 167 8.86 -3.00 -10.04
CA TYR A 167 10.07 -2.82 -9.25
C TYR A 167 10.19 -3.88 -8.15
N THR A 168 9.14 -4.08 -7.35
CA THR A 168 9.12 -5.10 -6.28
C THR A 168 9.31 -6.49 -6.84
N ALA A 169 8.68 -6.83 -7.96
CA ALA A 169 8.85 -8.11 -8.62
C ALA A 169 10.31 -8.38 -9.00
N ARG A 170 10.96 -7.40 -9.66
CA ARG A 170 12.37 -7.54 -10.06
C ARG A 170 13.31 -7.70 -8.86
N GLN A 171 13.13 -6.91 -7.80
CA GLN A 171 13.96 -7.02 -6.60
C GLN A 171 13.76 -8.36 -5.89
N PHE A 172 12.52 -8.84 -5.82
CA PHE A 172 12.20 -10.14 -5.25
C PHE A 172 12.87 -11.28 -6.03
N LEU A 173 12.82 -11.24 -7.35
CA LEU A 173 13.47 -12.25 -8.21
C LEU A 173 15.00 -12.20 -8.11
N ALA A 174 15.59 -11.02 -8.01
CA ALA A 174 17.04 -10.87 -7.79
C ALA A 174 17.45 -11.49 -6.44
N GLY A 175 16.64 -11.31 -5.38
CA GLY A 175 16.86 -11.99 -4.08
C GLY A 175 16.73 -13.51 -4.20
N ALA A 176 15.75 -14.01 -4.94
CA ALA A 176 15.57 -15.43 -5.19
C ALA A 176 16.78 -16.03 -5.93
N GLU A 177 17.29 -15.32 -6.94
CA GLU A 177 18.48 -15.74 -7.69
C GLU A 177 19.72 -15.80 -6.79
N ALA A 178 19.91 -14.81 -5.92
CA ALA A 178 21.01 -14.77 -4.97
C ALA A 178 21.00 -15.95 -3.98
N ILE A 179 19.81 -16.46 -3.60
CA ILE A 179 19.65 -17.56 -2.63
C ILE A 179 19.66 -18.93 -3.31
N GLY A 180 18.88 -19.11 -4.37
CA GLY A 180 18.63 -20.42 -4.98
C GLY A 180 19.05 -20.52 -6.44
N GLY A 181 19.74 -19.51 -6.97
CA GLY A 181 20.19 -19.43 -8.36
C GLY A 181 19.05 -19.19 -9.36
N ALA A 182 19.40 -19.12 -10.63
CA ALA A 182 18.45 -18.83 -11.73
C ALA A 182 17.23 -19.77 -11.74
N ARG A 183 17.41 -21.04 -11.36
CA ARG A 183 16.30 -22.01 -11.32
C ARG A 183 15.19 -21.61 -10.37
N LEU A 184 15.53 -21.06 -9.19
CA LEU A 184 14.53 -20.58 -8.23
C LEU A 184 13.87 -19.30 -8.76
N ALA A 185 14.66 -18.35 -9.27
CA ALA A 185 14.14 -17.12 -9.85
C ALA A 185 13.18 -17.38 -11.01
N ASP A 186 13.53 -18.26 -11.96
CA ASP A 186 12.69 -18.64 -13.09
C ASP A 186 11.38 -19.30 -12.64
N SER A 187 11.44 -20.18 -11.65
CA SER A 187 10.25 -20.83 -11.08
C SER A 187 9.30 -19.81 -10.46
N LEU A 188 9.83 -18.85 -9.73
CA LEU A 188 9.03 -17.80 -9.09
C LEU A 188 8.51 -16.78 -10.11
N ALA A 189 9.31 -16.42 -11.12
CA ALA A 189 8.91 -15.51 -12.19
C ALA A 189 7.63 -16.00 -12.90
N ALA A 190 7.48 -17.31 -13.07
CA ALA A 190 6.29 -17.90 -13.67
C ALA A 190 5.02 -17.82 -12.79
N SER A 191 5.17 -17.51 -11.50
CA SER A 191 4.07 -17.42 -10.52
C SER A 191 3.74 -15.99 -10.12
N ILE A 192 4.60 -15.01 -10.46
CA ILE A 192 4.41 -13.61 -10.09
C ILE A 192 3.39 -12.94 -10.98
N ALA A 193 2.48 -12.19 -10.35
CA ALA A 193 1.49 -11.35 -10.99
C ALA A 193 1.50 -9.94 -10.38
N LEU A 194 1.49 -8.94 -11.25
CA LEU A 194 1.36 -7.55 -10.81
C LEU A 194 -0.08 -7.28 -10.36
N ARG A 195 -0.22 -6.69 -9.17
CA ARG A 195 -1.49 -6.23 -8.61
C ARG A 195 -1.26 -4.92 -7.86
N TYR A 196 -1.52 -3.83 -8.51
CA TYR A 196 -1.36 -2.50 -7.90
C TYR A 196 -2.27 -2.31 -6.68
N PRO A 197 -1.80 -1.55 -5.67
CA PRO A 197 -2.64 -1.05 -4.60
C PRO A 197 -3.85 -0.29 -5.12
N GLY A 198 -5.01 -0.49 -4.51
CA GLY A 198 -6.26 0.17 -4.89
C GLY A 198 -6.81 1.04 -3.78
N LEU A 199 -7.36 2.20 -4.13
CA LEU A 199 -8.00 3.13 -3.22
C LEU A 199 -9.52 2.89 -3.16
N PRO A 200 -10.16 3.06 -1.98
CA PRO A 200 -11.61 2.93 -1.86
C PRO A 200 -12.31 4.10 -2.56
N PRO A 201 -13.59 3.96 -2.95
CA PRO A 201 -14.35 5.04 -3.60
C PRO A 201 -14.33 6.37 -2.82
N ALA A 202 -14.31 6.30 -1.49
CA ALA A 202 -14.24 7.47 -0.63
C ALA A 202 -12.97 8.32 -0.84
N ALA A 203 -11.85 7.71 -1.28
CA ALA A 203 -10.62 8.44 -1.56
C ALA A 203 -10.74 9.41 -2.76
N PHE A 204 -11.69 9.17 -3.66
CA PHE A 204 -11.97 10.02 -4.82
C PHE A 204 -13.04 11.09 -4.54
N ALA A 205 -13.68 11.06 -3.37
CA ALA A 205 -14.73 11.99 -3.01
C ALA A 205 -14.16 13.35 -2.61
N GLN A 206 -14.58 14.39 -3.32
CA GLN A 206 -14.18 15.77 -3.00
C GLN A 206 -14.94 16.29 -1.77
N PRO A 207 -14.25 16.78 -0.71
CA PRO A 207 -14.90 17.53 0.35
C PRO A 207 -15.55 18.81 -0.18
N SER A 208 -16.62 19.28 0.50
CA SER A 208 -17.26 20.55 0.14
C SER A 208 -16.30 21.74 0.34
N ALA A 209 -16.55 22.84 -0.39
CA ALA A 209 -15.77 24.06 -0.24
C ALA A 209 -15.80 24.60 1.20
N GLU A 210 -16.93 24.47 1.89
CA GLU A 210 -17.08 24.84 3.31
C GLU A 210 -16.17 23.99 4.20
N THR A 211 -16.18 22.65 4.02
CA THR A 211 -15.29 21.73 4.75
C THR A 211 -13.82 22.07 4.55
N LEU A 212 -13.43 22.43 3.33
CA LEU A 212 -12.05 22.81 3.02
C LEU A 212 -11.65 24.15 3.68
N LEU A 213 -12.56 25.12 3.69
CA LEU A 213 -12.34 26.42 4.34
C LEU A 213 -12.20 26.23 5.86
N GLU A 214 -13.09 25.48 6.50
CA GLU A 214 -13.01 25.16 7.93
C GLU A 214 -11.70 24.45 8.27
N PHE A 215 -11.30 23.50 7.43
CA PHE A 215 -10.04 22.79 7.61
C PHE A 215 -8.83 23.75 7.57
N ARG A 216 -8.75 24.62 6.53
CA ARG A 216 -7.67 25.61 6.42
C ARG A 216 -7.59 26.53 7.63
N GLN A 217 -8.75 27.06 8.08
CA GLN A 217 -8.82 27.92 9.28
C GLN A 217 -8.32 27.20 10.53
N ARG A 218 -8.75 25.95 10.73
CA ARG A 218 -8.38 25.17 11.92
C ARG A 218 -6.89 24.91 12.04
N ILE A 219 -6.17 24.71 10.93
CA ILE A 219 -4.73 24.48 10.94
C ILE A 219 -3.91 25.76 10.69
N GLY A 220 -4.57 26.93 10.69
CA GLY A 220 -3.93 28.24 10.60
C GLY A 220 -3.47 28.67 9.22
N LEU A 221 -3.98 28.05 8.13
CA LEU A 221 -3.63 28.43 6.77
C LEU A 221 -4.46 29.60 6.28
N ARG A 222 -3.86 30.45 5.44
CA ARG A 222 -4.58 31.51 4.73
C ARG A 222 -5.58 30.91 3.73
N PRO A 223 -6.78 31.49 3.55
CA PRO A 223 -7.82 30.93 2.69
C PRO A 223 -7.35 30.65 1.25
N ASP A 224 -6.60 31.56 0.65
CA ASP A 224 -6.24 31.54 -0.77
C ASP A 224 -4.75 31.25 -1.02
N SER A 225 -4.01 30.78 0.00
CA SER A 225 -2.60 30.47 -0.18
C SER A 225 -2.38 29.24 -1.06
N VAL A 226 -1.30 29.22 -1.81
CA VAL A 226 -0.80 28.01 -2.47
C VAL A 226 -0.28 27.07 -1.40
N LEU A 227 -0.93 25.91 -1.27
CA LEU A 227 -0.59 24.90 -0.29
C LEU A 227 0.22 23.77 -0.92
N ILE A 228 1.40 23.54 -0.39
CA ILE A 228 2.26 22.40 -0.71
C ILE A 228 2.22 21.45 0.49
N SER A 229 1.91 20.17 0.29
CA SER A 229 1.84 19.28 1.43
C SER A 229 2.34 17.86 1.14
N THR A 230 2.68 17.17 2.22
CA THR A 230 2.90 15.73 2.27
C THR A 230 2.12 15.14 3.44
N LEU A 231 1.68 13.89 3.28
CA LEU A 231 1.04 13.13 4.34
C LEU A 231 1.58 11.70 4.33
N GLY A 232 2.12 11.24 5.47
CA GLY A 232 2.68 9.91 5.58
C GLY A 232 3.41 9.68 6.90
N ARG A 233 4.26 8.65 6.95
CA ARG A 233 5.14 8.44 8.10
C ARG A 233 6.19 9.55 8.17
N LEU A 234 6.45 10.05 9.37
CA LEU A 234 7.47 11.07 9.61
C LEU A 234 8.81 10.39 9.93
N GLU A 235 9.38 9.74 8.91
CA GLU A 235 10.61 8.96 9.00
C GLU A 235 11.66 9.48 8.00
N GLU A 236 12.92 9.10 8.21
CA GLU A 236 14.06 9.63 7.47
C GLU A 236 13.97 9.40 5.96
N GLU A 237 13.50 8.24 5.55
CA GLU A 237 13.34 7.84 4.15
C GLU A 237 12.34 8.72 3.38
N LYS A 238 11.48 9.47 4.06
CA LYS A 238 10.49 10.36 3.43
C LYS A 238 11.06 11.71 3.00
N GLY A 239 12.32 12.00 3.32
CA GLY A 239 13.00 13.19 2.84
C GLY A 239 12.38 14.51 3.30
N LEU A 240 11.78 14.53 4.50
CA LEU A 240 11.02 15.68 5.02
C LEU A 240 11.85 16.91 5.25
N ASP A 241 13.15 16.76 5.45
CA ASP A 241 14.14 17.85 5.48
C ASP A 241 14.20 18.65 4.16
N THR A 242 13.95 18.02 3.02
CA THR A 242 13.82 18.73 1.73
C THR A 242 12.60 19.65 1.74
N ILE A 243 11.51 19.26 2.39
CA ILE A 243 10.30 20.10 2.49
C ILE A 243 10.55 21.29 3.42
N VAL A 244 11.26 21.09 4.52
CA VAL A 244 11.68 22.18 5.41
C VAL A 244 12.55 23.18 4.65
N ALA A 245 13.56 22.71 3.92
CA ALA A 245 14.42 23.57 3.10
C ALA A 245 13.65 24.31 1.99
N MET A 246 12.64 23.68 1.38
CA MET A 246 11.75 24.37 0.42
C MET A 246 10.93 25.47 1.10
N ALA A 247 10.47 25.28 2.35
CA ALA A 247 9.75 26.30 3.10
C ALA A 247 10.64 27.51 3.42
N GLU A 248 11.90 27.29 3.83
CA GLU A 248 12.90 28.34 4.04
C GLU A 248 13.14 29.14 2.74
N LEU A 249 13.44 28.47 1.65
CA LEU A 249 13.68 29.09 0.34
C LEU A 249 12.47 29.88 -0.17
N ALA A 250 11.24 29.37 0.07
CA ALA A 250 10.03 30.07 -0.33
C ALA A 250 9.84 31.40 0.43
N LEU A 251 10.24 31.46 1.71
CA LEU A 251 10.28 32.72 2.47
C LEU A 251 11.32 33.68 1.90
N GLU A 252 12.53 33.21 1.62
CA GLU A 252 13.60 34.01 1.04
C GLU A 252 13.22 34.58 -0.33
N ARG A 253 12.50 33.79 -1.16
CA ARG A 253 12.02 34.20 -2.49
C ARG A 253 10.70 34.98 -2.45
N HIS A 254 10.08 35.17 -1.28
CA HIS A 254 8.78 35.85 -1.10
C HIS A 254 7.63 35.24 -1.92
N LEU A 255 7.62 33.89 -2.09
CA LEU A 255 6.64 33.19 -2.95
C LEU A 255 5.24 33.10 -2.33
N GLY A 256 5.08 33.36 -1.05
CA GLY A 256 3.79 33.29 -0.37
C GLY A 256 3.20 31.87 -0.26
N TYR A 257 4.01 30.82 -0.42
CA TYR A 257 3.59 29.43 -0.29
C TYR A 257 3.51 29.01 1.18
N GLU A 258 2.57 28.12 1.46
CA GLU A 258 2.42 27.45 2.76
C GLU A 258 2.70 25.95 2.61
N PHE A 259 3.42 25.40 3.59
CA PHE A 259 3.83 24.01 3.61
C PHE A 259 3.16 23.28 4.77
N VAL A 260 2.66 22.06 4.53
CA VAL A 260 2.12 21.20 5.58
C VAL A 260 2.77 19.82 5.50
N ILE A 261 3.37 19.42 6.62
CA ILE A 261 3.86 18.06 6.85
C ILE A 261 2.91 17.39 7.82
N ALA A 262 2.22 16.33 7.40
CA ALA A 262 1.23 15.64 8.22
C ALA A 262 1.57 14.16 8.41
N GLY A 263 1.37 13.66 9.63
CA GLY A 263 1.57 12.23 9.93
C GLY A 263 2.22 11.96 11.28
N THR A 264 2.67 10.73 11.49
CA THR A 264 3.36 10.28 12.71
C THR A 264 4.65 9.58 12.38
N GLY A 265 5.64 9.65 13.27
CA GLY A 265 6.93 8.99 13.10
C GLY A 265 8.00 9.56 14.02
N SER A 266 9.20 9.02 13.91
CA SER A 266 10.35 9.35 14.77
C SER A 266 10.81 10.80 14.64
N LEU A 267 10.54 11.44 13.49
CA LEU A 267 10.95 12.83 13.21
C LEU A 267 9.95 13.89 13.72
N ALA A 268 8.80 13.49 14.30
CA ALA A 268 7.72 14.42 14.65
C ALA A 268 8.16 15.57 15.54
N GLU A 269 8.88 15.30 16.64
CA GLU A 269 9.36 16.33 17.58
C GLU A 269 10.33 17.30 16.91
N ARG A 270 11.27 16.80 16.11
CA ARG A 270 12.23 17.62 15.37
C ARG A 270 11.54 18.55 14.37
N LEU A 271 10.56 18.02 13.64
CA LEU A 271 9.82 18.81 12.64
C LEU A 271 8.94 19.88 13.29
N LEU A 272 8.32 19.58 14.43
CA LEU A 272 7.56 20.56 15.20
C LEU A 272 8.46 21.73 15.65
N ALA A 273 9.64 21.44 16.20
CA ALA A 273 10.60 22.47 16.60
C ALA A 273 11.08 23.31 15.41
N GLN A 274 11.29 22.72 14.23
CA GLN A 274 11.64 23.47 13.01
C GLN A 274 10.49 24.38 12.53
N ALA A 275 9.25 23.92 12.65
CA ALA A 275 8.07 24.70 12.27
C ALA A 275 7.87 25.95 13.14
N GLU A 276 8.31 25.94 14.41
CA GLU A 276 8.26 27.14 15.28
C GLU A 276 9.06 28.33 14.70
N ALA A 277 10.12 28.06 13.94
CA ALA A 277 10.96 29.08 13.33
C ALA A 277 10.50 29.51 11.92
N LEU A 278 9.55 28.77 11.31
CA LEU A 278 9.13 28.96 9.91
C LEU A 278 7.63 29.28 9.83
N PRO A 279 7.24 30.57 9.68
CA PRO A 279 5.83 30.98 9.72
C PRO A 279 4.98 30.41 8.57
N ASN A 280 5.59 29.84 7.55
CA ASN A 280 4.93 29.19 6.41
C ASN A 280 5.00 27.66 6.44
N LEU A 281 5.46 27.06 7.54
CA LEU A 281 5.50 25.61 7.74
C LEU A 281 4.60 25.21 8.90
N THR A 282 3.67 24.31 8.62
CA THR A 282 2.81 23.69 9.64
C THR A 282 3.12 22.18 9.70
N VAL A 283 3.38 21.67 10.91
CA VAL A 283 3.50 20.24 11.17
C VAL A 283 2.31 19.79 11.97
N THR A 284 1.56 18.82 11.46
CA THR A 284 0.33 18.34 12.11
C THR A 284 0.36 16.82 12.29
N PRO A 285 0.70 16.32 13.48
CA PRO A 285 0.62 14.90 13.79
C PRO A 285 -0.85 14.46 13.95
N ASN A 286 -1.10 13.18 13.73
CA ASN A 286 -2.38 12.51 14.08
C ASN A 286 -3.65 13.12 13.45
N LEU A 287 -3.64 13.37 12.14
CA LEU A 287 -4.89 13.74 11.45
C LEU A 287 -5.88 12.57 11.44
N SER A 288 -7.16 12.86 11.73
CA SER A 288 -8.25 11.93 11.43
C SER A 288 -8.36 11.69 9.92
N SER A 289 -8.98 10.60 9.51
CA SER A 289 -9.18 10.27 8.08
C SER A 289 -9.88 11.40 7.33
N ARG A 290 -10.91 12.01 7.93
CA ARG A 290 -11.62 13.18 7.35
C ARG A 290 -10.68 14.38 7.15
N ASN A 291 -9.83 14.68 8.13
CA ASN A 291 -8.88 15.78 8.04
C ASN A 291 -7.75 15.50 7.06
N ALA A 292 -7.30 14.25 6.97
CA ALA A 292 -6.35 13.80 5.98
C ALA A 292 -6.91 13.98 4.54
N GLN A 293 -8.18 13.64 4.32
CA GLN A 293 -8.88 13.87 3.05
C GLN A 293 -8.97 15.37 2.74
N SER A 294 -9.32 16.20 3.74
CA SER A 294 -9.38 17.66 3.57
C SER A 294 -8.01 18.27 3.27
N LEU A 295 -6.94 17.81 3.92
CA LEU A 295 -5.57 18.25 3.61
C LEU A 295 -5.22 17.97 2.14
N ARG A 296 -5.41 16.72 1.71
CA ARG A 296 -5.12 16.34 0.31
C ARG A 296 -5.91 17.20 -0.68
N ALA A 297 -7.22 17.33 -0.47
CA ALA A 297 -8.09 18.08 -1.36
C ALA A 297 -7.77 19.59 -1.40
N ALA A 298 -7.35 20.18 -0.26
CA ALA A 298 -6.93 21.58 -0.16
C ALA A 298 -5.57 21.86 -0.79
N THR A 299 -4.78 20.82 -1.06
CA THR A 299 -3.39 20.94 -1.56
C THR A 299 -3.36 21.38 -3.02
N SER A 300 -2.41 22.26 -3.33
CA SER A 300 -2.11 22.71 -4.69
C SER A 300 -1.13 21.78 -5.40
N VAL A 301 -0.08 21.31 -4.69
CA VAL A 301 0.89 20.31 -5.16
C VAL A 301 1.27 19.40 -4.00
N GLY A 302 1.09 18.10 -4.17
CA GLY A 302 1.61 17.09 -3.24
C GLY A 302 3.10 16.84 -3.48
N VAL A 303 3.91 16.75 -2.43
CA VAL A 303 5.36 16.52 -2.55
C VAL A 303 5.81 15.32 -1.75
N PHE A 304 6.57 14.42 -2.39
CA PHE A 304 7.05 13.17 -1.82
C PHE A 304 8.55 13.00 -2.13
N PRO A 305 9.43 13.75 -1.46
CA PRO A 305 10.87 13.72 -1.72
C PRO A 305 11.54 12.50 -1.10
N THR A 306 10.90 11.34 -1.24
CA THR A 306 11.35 10.05 -0.71
C THR A 306 12.72 9.70 -1.28
N ARG A 307 13.59 9.17 -0.43
CA ARG A 307 14.96 8.81 -0.77
C ARG A 307 15.30 7.38 -0.37
N VAL A 308 16.31 6.82 -1.00
CA VAL A 308 16.88 5.52 -0.62
C VAL A 308 17.73 5.73 0.62
N ILE A 309 17.50 4.88 1.62
CA ILE A 309 18.38 4.76 2.80
C ILE A 309 18.76 3.28 2.99
N PRO A 310 19.81 2.96 3.74
CA PRO A 310 20.10 1.56 4.08
C PRO A 310 18.89 0.86 4.70
N GLY A 311 18.51 -0.30 4.17
CA GLY A 311 17.36 -1.08 4.64
C GLY A 311 15.99 -0.56 4.18
N PHE A 312 15.90 0.50 3.36
CA PHE A 312 14.61 0.97 2.86
C PHE A 312 14.67 1.57 1.46
N ILE A 313 13.73 1.16 0.63
CA ILE A 313 13.39 1.82 -0.63
C ILE A 313 11.87 1.81 -0.80
N GLU A 314 11.29 2.88 -1.35
CA GLU A 314 9.85 2.95 -1.60
C GLU A 314 9.44 1.98 -2.71
N THR A 315 8.58 1.02 -2.38
CA THR A 315 8.12 -0.01 -3.33
C THR A 315 6.89 0.38 -4.12
N PHE A 316 6.09 1.30 -3.57
CA PHE A 316 4.94 1.91 -4.23
C PHE A 316 4.38 3.05 -3.36
N CYS A 317 4.34 4.26 -3.83
CA CYS A 317 3.92 5.41 -3.04
C CYS A 317 2.39 5.57 -3.01
N VAL A 318 1.70 4.80 -2.14
CA VAL A 318 0.23 4.90 -1.98
C VAL A 318 -0.22 6.31 -1.60
N ALA A 319 0.58 7.04 -0.79
CA ALA A 319 0.26 8.41 -0.43
C ALA A 319 0.17 9.34 -1.65
N ALA A 320 1.03 9.17 -2.65
CA ALA A 320 0.93 9.92 -3.91
C ALA A 320 -0.35 9.59 -4.68
N LEU A 321 -0.80 8.31 -4.68
CA LEU A 321 -2.09 7.95 -5.27
C LEU A 321 -3.25 8.68 -4.61
N GLU A 322 -3.25 8.78 -3.27
CA GLU A 322 -4.33 9.42 -2.52
C GLU A 322 -4.50 10.91 -2.87
N TYR A 323 -3.41 11.62 -3.22
CA TYR A 323 -3.47 12.99 -3.74
C TYR A 323 -4.01 13.04 -5.17
N GLN A 324 -3.50 12.19 -6.03
CA GLN A 324 -3.89 12.13 -7.43
C GLN A 324 -5.33 11.67 -7.62
N ALA A 325 -5.86 10.85 -6.73
CA ALA A 325 -7.29 10.48 -6.70
C ALA A 325 -8.21 11.70 -6.51
N LEU A 326 -7.72 12.76 -5.88
CA LEU A 326 -8.42 14.05 -5.73
C LEU A 326 -8.04 15.07 -6.82
N GLY A 327 -7.34 14.63 -7.86
CA GLY A 327 -6.88 15.47 -8.94
C GLY A 327 -5.76 16.45 -8.54
N VAL A 328 -5.06 16.18 -7.45
CA VAL A 328 -3.93 17.01 -7.01
C VAL A 328 -2.68 16.55 -7.75
N PRO A 329 -1.99 17.45 -8.47
CA PRO A 329 -0.70 17.12 -9.06
C PRO A 329 0.32 16.81 -7.97
N VAL A 330 1.22 15.86 -8.25
CA VAL A 330 2.27 15.48 -7.31
C VAL A 330 3.65 15.61 -7.93
N LEU A 331 4.64 15.84 -7.07
CA LEU A 331 6.06 15.67 -7.38
C LEU A 331 6.63 14.62 -6.43
N ALA A 332 7.28 13.61 -6.96
CA ALA A 332 7.78 12.49 -6.17
C ALA A 332 9.20 12.07 -6.59
N GLY A 333 9.99 11.59 -5.64
CA GLY A 333 11.34 11.08 -5.92
C GLY A 333 11.29 9.89 -6.88
N ALA A 334 12.08 9.92 -7.95
CA ALA A 334 12.16 8.87 -8.97
C ALA A 334 12.95 7.65 -8.45
N ILE A 335 12.42 6.97 -7.43
CA ILE A 335 13.05 5.81 -6.79
C ILE A 335 12.11 4.62 -6.71
N GLY A 336 12.67 3.43 -6.73
CA GLY A 336 11.93 2.19 -6.50
C GLY A 336 10.69 2.03 -7.40
N GLY A 337 9.54 1.78 -6.78
CA GLY A 337 8.23 1.66 -7.45
C GLY A 337 7.44 2.97 -7.54
N VAL A 338 8.01 4.10 -7.11
CA VAL A 338 7.32 5.41 -7.17
C VAL A 338 6.92 5.81 -8.59
N PRO A 339 7.72 5.56 -9.66
CA PRO A 339 7.31 5.85 -11.03
C PRO A 339 6.02 5.13 -11.46
N GLU A 340 5.71 3.99 -10.89
CA GLU A 340 4.47 3.26 -11.19
C GLU A 340 3.24 3.89 -10.52
N ALA A 341 3.44 4.52 -9.35
CA ALA A 341 2.41 5.29 -8.65
C ALA A 341 2.22 6.71 -9.22
N THR A 342 3.19 7.22 -9.98
CA THR A 342 3.19 8.56 -10.56
C THR A 342 3.65 8.50 -12.02
N PRO A 343 2.79 7.98 -12.93
CA PRO A 343 3.18 7.64 -14.30
C PRO A 343 3.43 8.84 -15.24
N ASP A 344 3.23 10.08 -14.79
CA ASP A 344 3.65 11.27 -15.53
C ASP A 344 5.12 11.59 -15.21
N ASP A 345 6.01 11.43 -16.18
CA ASP A 345 7.45 11.70 -16.02
C ASP A 345 7.75 13.11 -15.48
N ARG A 346 6.85 14.08 -15.75
CA ARG A 346 6.97 15.45 -15.21
C ARG A 346 6.77 15.51 -13.70
N SER A 347 6.12 14.52 -13.13
CA SER A 347 5.91 14.36 -11.69
C SER A 347 7.12 13.75 -10.97
N LEU A 348 8.10 13.22 -11.70
CA LEU A 348 9.25 12.54 -11.15
C LEU A 348 10.45 13.49 -11.00
N VAL A 349 11.09 13.45 -9.83
CA VAL A 349 12.26 14.24 -9.49
C VAL A 349 13.40 13.29 -9.11
N GLU A 350 14.55 13.46 -9.73
CA GLU A 350 15.71 12.60 -9.47
C GLU A 350 16.13 12.64 -7.99
N SER A 351 16.63 11.51 -7.51
CA SER A 351 17.14 11.39 -6.14
C SER A 351 18.34 12.32 -5.92
N GLY A 352 18.39 13.00 -4.78
CA GLY A 352 19.45 13.95 -4.46
C GLY A 352 19.28 15.34 -5.07
N THR A 353 18.19 15.60 -5.79
CA THR A 353 17.87 16.94 -6.32
C THR A 353 17.74 17.94 -5.17
N PRO A 354 18.40 19.12 -5.26
CA PRO A 354 18.35 20.16 -4.22
C PRO A 354 16.94 20.75 -4.06
N ALA A 355 16.66 21.29 -2.87
CA ALA A 355 15.37 21.92 -2.56
C ALA A 355 15.02 23.09 -3.50
N THR A 356 16.03 23.80 -4.03
CA THR A 356 15.86 24.85 -5.06
C THR A 356 15.14 24.33 -6.29
N ASP A 357 15.59 23.20 -6.82
CA ASP A 357 15.06 22.61 -8.06
C ASP A 357 13.67 21.99 -7.82
N TRP A 358 13.43 21.44 -6.62
CA TRP A 358 12.08 21.03 -6.21
C TRP A 358 11.11 22.20 -6.24
N LEU A 359 11.53 23.37 -5.72
CA LEU A 359 10.72 24.57 -5.70
C LEU A 359 10.43 25.10 -7.11
N ASP A 360 11.45 25.11 -7.98
CA ASP A 360 11.29 25.50 -9.39
C ASP A 360 10.32 24.55 -10.14
N ARG A 361 10.35 23.25 -9.83
CA ARG A 361 9.39 22.29 -10.37
C ARG A 361 7.97 22.49 -9.82
N ILE A 362 7.81 22.88 -8.56
CA ILE A 362 6.51 23.28 -8.00
C ILE A 362 5.95 24.47 -8.78
N GLU A 363 6.76 25.50 -9.03
CA GLU A 363 6.36 26.68 -9.82
C GLU A 363 5.93 26.28 -11.23
N ALA A 364 6.70 25.42 -11.91
CA ALA A 364 6.36 24.91 -13.24
C ALA A 364 5.06 24.10 -13.22
N THR A 365 4.83 23.26 -12.20
CA THR A 365 3.60 22.48 -12.04
C THR A 365 2.39 23.39 -11.81
N LEU A 366 2.53 24.45 -11.02
CA LEU A 366 1.48 25.44 -10.78
C LEU A 366 1.13 26.25 -12.03
N ALA A 367 2.13 26.57 -12.87
CA ALA A 367 1.94 27.28 -14.13
C ALA A 367 1.24 26.45 -15.20
N ASN A 368 1.44 25.13 -15.20
CA ASN A 368 0.94 24.15 -16.20
C ASN A 368 -0.17 23.25 -15.65
N ARG A 369 -1.07 23.76 -14.84
CA ARG A 369 -2.13 22.97 -14.22
C ARG A 369 -2.94 22.21 -15.26
N ALA A 370 -2.82 20.88 -15.25
CA ALA A 370 -3.84 20.03 -15.80
C ALA A 370 -5.16 20.21 -15.02
N GLU A 371 -6.31 20.03 -15.67
CA GLU A 371 -7.57 20.01 -14.94
C GLU A 371 -7.55 18.89 -13.91
N ARG A 372 -7.95 19.19 -12.67
CA ARG A 372 -7.98 18.20 -11.57
C ARG A 372 -8.80 16.97 -11.91
N SER A 373 -9.91 17.14 -12.64
CA SER A 373 -10.76 16.05 -13.11
C SER A 373 -9.97 15.07 -14.00
N ALA A 374 -9.17 15.57 -14.94
CA ALA A 374 -8.40 14.71 -15.83
C ALA A 374 -7.35 13.85 -15.09
N ILE A 375 -6.73 14.41 -14.04
CA ILE A 375 -5.84 13.63 -13.17
C ILE A 375 -6.63 12.55 -12.43
N ALA A 376 -7.73 12.92 -11.74
CA ALA A 376 -8.53 12.00 -10.95
C ALA A 376 -9.13 10.87 -11.79
N ASP A 377 -9.67 11.17 -12.97
CA ASP A 377 -10.26 10.19 -13.89
C ASP A 377 -9.23 9.18 -14.39
N GLY A 378 -8.03 9.64 -14.73
CA GLY A 378 -6.92 8.78 -15.13
C GLY A 378 -6.50 7.80 -14.02
N PHE A 379 -6.57 8.23 -12.76
CA PHE A 379 -6.26 7.39 -11.60
C PHE A 379 -7.42 6.48 -11.20
N ALA A 380 -8.67 6.94 -11.27
CA ALA A 380 -9.84 6.14 -10.96
C ALA A 380 -9.93 4.90 -11.85
N ALA A 381 -9.53 5.00 -13.11
CA ALA A 381 -9.52 3.87 -14.04
C ALA A 381 -8.52 2.77 -13.65
N LYS A 382 -7.45 3.08 -12.90
CA LYS A 382 -6.33 2.17 -12.64
C LYS A 382 -6.22 1.72 -11.18
N PHE A 383 -6.46 2.61 -10.23
CA PHE A 383 -6.04 2.46 -8.85
C PHE A 383 -7.22 2.46 -7.86
N THR A 384 -8.37 1.90 -8.25
CA THR A 384 -9.47 1.65 -7.31
C THR A 384 -9.34 0.28 -6.65
N SER A 385 -9.86 0.15 -5.42
CA SER A 385 -9.95 -1.14 -4.75
C SER A 385 -10.78 -2.16 -5.53
N ALA A 386 -11.78 -1.69 -6.28
CA ALA A 386 -12.57 -2.56 -7.17
C ALA A 386 -11.71 -3.21 -8.26
N VAL A 387 -10.81 -2.46 -8.86
CA VAL A 387 -9.88 -2.97 -9.86
C VAL A 387 -8.87 -3.95 -9.26
N SER A 388 -8.27 -3.59 -8.11
CA SER A 388 -7.35 -4.48 -7.40
C SER A 388 -8.05 -5.79 -6.98
N ALA A 389 -9.31 -5.72 -6.53
CA ALA A 389 -10.13 -6.88 -6.19
C ALA A 389 -10.48 -7.73 -7.41
N ALA A 390 -10.88 -7.11 -8.53
CA ALA A 390 -11.16 -7.82 -9.77
C ALA A 390 -9.93 -8.58 -10.28
N ARG A 391 -8.74 -7.98 -10.15
CA ARG A 391 -7.48 -8.65 -10.47
C ARG A 391 -7.25 -9.87 -9.58
N LEU A 392 -7.53 -9.78 -8.29
CA LEU A 392 -7.38 -10.89 -7.36
C LEU A 392 -8.33 -12.04 -7.70
N VAL A 393 -9.59 -11.74 -8.05
CA VAL A 393 -10.56 -12.74 -8.52
C VAL A 393 -10.07 -13.43 -9.79
N GLN A 394 -9.63 -12.67 -10.80
CA GLN A 394 -9.08 -13.21 -12.04
C GLN A 394 -7.90 -14.16 -11.78
N LEU A 395 -6.99 -13.80 -10.90
CA LEU A 395 -5.83 -14.63 -10.56
C LEU A 395 -6.26 -15.93 -9.85
N ALA A 396 -7.26 -15.84 -8.98
CA ALA A 396 -7.81 -17.02 -8.32
C ALA A 396 -8.51 -17.97 -9.32
N GLU A 397 -9.27 -17.42 -10.28
CA GLU A 397 -9.91 -18.20 -11.34
C GLU A 397 -8.87 -18.92 -12.22
N LEU A 398 -7.84 -18.20 -12.66
CA LEU A 398 -6.74 -18.78 -13.42
C LEU A 398 -6.02 -19.90 -12.65
N ALA A 399 -5.84 -19.74 -11.34
CA ALA A 399 -5.26 -20.78 -10.49
C ALA A 399 -6.18 -21.98 -10.31
N ALA A 400 -7.50 -21.76 -10.25
CA ALA A 400 -8.50 -22.83 -10.14
C ALA A 400 -8.56 -23.73 -11.37
N ASP A 401 -8.41 -23.16 -12.56
CA ASP A 401 -8.50 -23.84 -13.85
C ASP A 401 -7.24 -24.68 -14.19
N ARG A 402 -6.18 -24.61 -13.38
CA ARG A 402 -4.95 -25.38 -13.62
C ARG A 402 -5.19 -26.88 -13.40
N PRO A 403 -4.86 -27.73 -14.38
CA PRO A 403 -5.03 -29.18 -14.28
C PRO A 403 -4.05 -29.81 -13.28
N ASP A 404 -2.89 -29.19 -13.07
CA ASP A 404 -1.91 -29.56 -12.06
C ASP A 404 -1.41 -28.32 -11.31
N ARG A 405 -1.74 -28.22 -10.02
CA ARG A 405 -1.30 -27.10 -9.18
C ARG A 405 0.21 -27.08 -8.90
N GLY A 406 0.96 -28.00 -9.48
CA GLY A 406 2.43 -27.97 -9.50
C GLY A 406 3.03 -27.23 -10.68
N GLU A 407 2.23 -26.88 -11.71
CA GLU A 407 2.74 -26.10 -12.83
C GLU A 407 2.64 -24.59 -12.57
N PRO A 408 3.68 -23.82 -12.88
CA PRO A 408 3.67 -22.36 -12.67
C PRO A 408 2.59 -21.69 -13.52
N LEU A 409 1.90 -20.72 -12.96
CA LEU A 409 1.01 -19.82 -13.70
C LEU A 409 1.84 -19.07 -14.75
N LYS A 410 1.36 -19.05 -16.01
CA LYS A 410 1.86 -18.05 -16.96
C LYS A 410 1.23 -16.72 -16.58
N PRO A 411 1.97 -15.77 -15.99
CA PRO A 411 1.40 -14.49 -15.63
C PRO A 411 0.95 -13.77 -16.91
N PRO A 412 -0.17 -13.04 -16.88
CA PRO A 412 -0.45 -12.07 -17.93
C PRO A 412 0.72 -11.09 -17.98
N THR A 413 1.15 -10.77 -19.18
CA THR A 413 2.19 -9.76 -19.40
C THR A 413 1.70 -8.38 -18.99
N ALA A 414 2.60 -7.41 -18.80
CA ALA A 414 2.20 -6.02 -18.56
C ALA A 414 1.26 -5.49 -19.67
N GLU A 415 1.39 -6.04 -20.89
CA GLU A 415 0.55 -5.72 -22.04
C GLU A 415 -0.86 -6.30 -21.92
N ASP A 416 -1.01 -7.50 -21.35
CA ASP A 416 -2.30 -8.10 -21.01
C ASP A 416 -3.00 -7.29 -19.91
N TYR A 417 -2.24 -6.79 -18.94
CA TYR A 417 -2.72 -5.90 -17.89
C TYR A 417 -3.26 -4.59 -18.49
N LEU A 418 -2.51 -3.97 -19.41
CA LEU A 418 -2.92 -2.76 -20.12
C LEU A 418 -4.13 -2.98 -21.05
N THR A 419 -4.30 -4.18 -21.59
CA THR A 419 -5.41 -4.53 -22.48
C THR A 419 -6.73 -4.74 -21.72
N LEU A 420 -6.66 -5.29 -20.51
CA LEU A 420 -7.81 -5.37 -19.59
C LEU A 420 -8.31 -3.97 -19.14
N TRP A 421 -7.44 -2.97 -19.18
CA TRP A 421 -7.76 -1.58 -18.84
C TRP A 421 -8.33 -0.77 -20.01
N ARG A 422 -8.26 -1.30 -21.23
CA ARG A 422 -8.79 -0.65 -22.45
C ARG A 422 -10.18 -1.14 -22.84
N LYS A 423 -10.73 -2.12 -22.13
CA LYS A 423 -12.10 -2.61 -22.26
C LYS A 423 -12.95 -2.20 -21.06
#